data_585f80ed427f5b0fb31414a5927d5a7e
#
_entry.id   585f80ed427f5b0fb31414a5927d5a7e
#
_cell.length_a   1.000
_cell.length_b   1.000
_cell.length_c   1.000
_cell.angle_alpha   90.00
_cell.angle_beta   90.00
_cell.angle_gamma   90.00
#
_symmetry.space_group_name_H-M   'P 1'
#
loop_
_entity.id
_entity.type
_entity.pdbx_description
1 polymer ?
#
loop_
_entity_poly.entity_id
_entity_poly.type
_entity_poly.pdbx_seq_one_letter_code
_entity_poly.pdbx_strand_id
1 'polypeptide(L)'
;PLLYYMLNSGAPLTVGAVAAGVGIAVILGTLRFLRGWSLKPFLFTVLPALLLLSGWAARDPRTAAILGLAWDSGGVTTGPVTVPLVIALGIGVSRIAGRGDEPSGGLGVVAFASALPVLMVLLLALALAPRFPMPGEQAEFFSPANREQAVRVAGGEDALRRLAAASLTPEQLAARPGADAP
;
A
#
# COMPACT_ATOMS: atom_id res chain seq x y z
N PRO A 1 7.06 7.49 -10.34
CA PRO A 1 6.28 6.88 -11.44
C PRO A 1 5.37 5.74 -10.96
N LEU A 2 5.92 4.68 -10.34
CA LEU A 2 5.13 3.52 -9.91
C LEU A 2 4.08 3.87 -8.84
N LEU A 3 4.46 4.63 -7.80
CA LEU A 3 3.54 5.08 -6.77
C LEU A 3 2.40 5.94 -7.35
N TYR A 4 2.73 6.89 -8.22
CA TYR A 4 1.73 7.72 -8.92
C TYR A 4 0.79 6.86 -9.76
N TYR A 5 1.33 5.88 -10.50
CA TYR A 5 0.51 4.95 -11.27
C TYR A 5 -0.46 4.18 -10.39
N MET A 6 0.00 3.60 -9.28
CA MET A 6 -0.84 2.83 -8.37
C MET A 6 -1.94 3.67 -7.71
N LEU A 7 -1.67 4.95 -7.43
CA LEU A 7 -2.65 5.85 -6.81
C LEU A 7 -3.65 6.45 -7.80
N ASN A 8 -3.25 6.66 -9.05
CA ASN A 8 -4.06 7.35 -10.05
C ASN A 8 -4.57 6.41 -11.14
N SER A 9 -3.70 6.01 -12.07
CA SER A 9 -4.09 5.17 -13.22
C SER A 9 -4.29 3.70 -12.85
N GLY A 10 -3.52 3.21 -11.90
CA GLY A 10 -3.58 1.84 -11.36
C GLY A 10 -4.47 1.69 -10.13
N ALA A 11 -5.20 2.74 -9.73
CA ALA A 11 -6.07 2.70 -8.56
C ALA A 11 -7.02 1.48 -8.53
N PRO A 12 -7.69 1.09 -9.63
CA PRO A 12 -8.54 -0.10 -9.62
C PRO A 12 -7.75 -1.40 -9.37
N LEU A 13 -6.50 -1.50 -9.84
CA LEU A 13 -5.64 -2.65 -9.57
C LEU A 13 -5.21 -2.69 -8.10
N THR A 14 -4.85 -1.53 -7.54
CA THR A 14 -4.46 -1.41 -6.13
C THR A 14 -5.63 -1.75 -5.20
N VAL A 15 -6.82 -1.19 -5.47
CA VAL A 15 -8.04 -1.51 -4.73
C VAL A 15 -8.40 -2.99 -4.90
N GLY A 16 -8.26 -3.55 -6.11
CA GLY A 16 -8.47 -4.97 -6.37
C GLY A 16 -7.52 -5.86 -5.58
N ALA A 17 -6.24 -5.49 -5.46
CA ALA A 17 -5.26 -6.22 -4.66
C ALA A 17 -5.61 -6.19 -3.16
N VAL A 18 -6.02 -5.03 -2.63
CA VAL A 18 -6.49 -4.91 -1.23
C VAL A 18 -7.74 -5.76 -1.02
N ALA A 19 -8.73 -5.66 -1.90
CA ALA A 19 -9.97 -6.42 -1.82
C ALA A 19 -9.72 -7.94 -1.89
N ALA A 20 -8.82 -8.39 -2.77
CA ALA A 20 -8.40 -9.79 -2.84
C ALA A 20 -7.73 -10.24 -1.53
N GLY A 21 -6.85 -9.41 -0.96
CA GLY A 21 -6.21 -9.67 0.33
C GLY A 21 -7.24 -9.85 1.46
N VAL A 22 -8.21 -8.94 1.54
CA VAL A 22 -9.31 -9.02 2.52
C VAL A 22 -10.17 -10.27 2.28
N GLY A 23 -10.53 -10.57 1.03
CA GLY A 23 -11.32 -11.75 0.67
C GLY A 23 -10.62 -13.05 1.11
N ILE A 24 -9.33 -13.19 0.81
CA ILE A 24 -8.52 -14.32 1.26
C ILE A 24 -8.44 -14.36 2.80
N ALA A 25 -8.30 -13.21 3.44
CA ALA A 25 -8.29 -13.11 4.91
C ALA A 25 -9.56 -13.65 5.54
N VAL A 26 -10.73 -13.31 4.99
CA VAL A 26 -12.03 -13.81 5.46
C VAL A 26 -12.13 -15.31 5.29
N ILE A 27 -11.73 -15.83 4.12
CA ILE A 27 -11.75 -17.28 3.85
C ILE A 27 -10.83 -18.01 4.84
N LEU A 28 -9.58 -17.60 4.97
CA LEU A 28 -8.61 -18.23 5.85
C LEU A 28 -9.01 -18.09 7.33
N GLY A 29 -9.53 -16.92 7.72
CA GLY A 29 -10.04 -16.66 9.06
C GLY A 29 -11.20 -17.61 9.40
N THR A 30 -12.16 -17.77 8.50
CA THR A 30 -13.30 -18.66 8.67
C THR A 30 -12.86 -20.14 8.71
N LEU A 31 -11.99 -20.57 7.78
CA LEU A 31 -11.44 -21.93 7.77
C LEU A 31 -10.67 -22.22 9.07
N ARG A 32 -9.93 -21.26 9.59
CA ARG A 32 -9.25 -21.39 10.88
C ARG A 32 -10.23 -21.72 12.00
N PHE A 33 -11.37 -21.01 12.06
CA PHE A 33 -12.41 -21.29 13.05
C PHE A 33 -12.99 -22.70 12.90
N LEU A 34 -13.34 -23.09 11.69
CA LEU A 34 -13.93 -24.39 11.42
C LEU A 34 -12.95 -25.53 11.76
N ARG A 35 -11.66 -25.38 11.42
CA ARG A 35 -10.65 -26.42 11.64
C ARG A 35 -9.89 -26.32 12.97
N GLY A 36 -10.08 -25.25 13.74
CA GLY A 36 -9.42 -25.05 15.02
C GLY A 36 -7.92 -24.80 14.93
N TRP A 37 -7.45 -24.23 13.84
CA TRP A 37 -6.02 -23.94 13.68
C TRP A 37 -5.57 -22.87 14.66
N SER A 38 -4.38 -23.06 15.27
CA SER A 38 -3.78 -22.04 16.09
C SER A 38 -3.30 -20.84 15.25
N LEU A 39 -3.39 -19.63 15.83
CA LEU A 39 -2.91 -18.40 15.18
C LEU A 39 -1.37 -18.32 15.13
N LYS A 40 -0.71 -19.00 16.07
CA LYS A 40 0.75 -18.94 16.24
C LYS A 40 1.54 -19.23 14.98
N PRO A 41 1.36 -20.39 14.27
CA PRO A 41 2.15 -20.67 13.09
C PRO A 41 1.93 -19.65 11.97
N PHE A 42 0.72 -19.10 11.83
CA PHE A 42 0.46 -18.04 10.87
C PHE A 42 1.27 -16.79 11.18
N LEU A 43 1.23 -16.29 12.41
CA LEU A 43 1.98 -15.09 12.80
C LEU A 43 3.49 -15.31 12.63
N PHE A 44 4.02 -16.45 13.08
CA PHE A 44 5.44 -16.76 12.96
C PHE A 44 5.91 -16.98 11.52
N THR A 45 5.02 -17.26 10.57
CA THR A 45 5.37 -17.43 9.15
C THR A 45 5.14 -16.13 8.37
N VAL A 46 3.98 -15.52 8.52
CA VAL A 46 3.58 -14.38 7.68
C VAL A 46 4.28 -13.08 8.07
N LEU A 47 4.44 -12.80 9.37
CA LEU A 47 5.14 -11.58 9.81
C LEU A 47 6.60 -11.52 9.37
N PRO A 48 7.43 -12.55 9.61
CA PRO A 48 8.80 -12.56 9.08
C PRO A 48 8.85 -12.51 7.56
N ALA A 49 7.94 -13.22 6.86
CA ALA A 49 7.86 -13.17 5.41
C ALA A 49 7.55 -11.76 4.89
N LEU A 50 6.61 -11.03 5.52
CA LEU A 50 6.31 -9.64 5.19
C LEU A 50 7.50 -8.72 5.46
N LEU A 51 8.21 -8.90 6.58
CA LEU A 51 9.40 -8.10 6.89
C LEU A 51 10.53 -8.36 5.90
N LEU A 52 10.78 -9.61 5.53
CA LEU A 52 11.77 -9.97 4.53
C LEU A 52 11.41 -9.42 3.14
N LEU A 53 10.15 -9.54 2.75
CA LEU A 53 9.64 -9.01 1.49
C LEU A 53 9.72 -7.49 1.46
N SER A 54 9.38 -6.82 2.56
CA SER A 54 9.51 -5.36 2.70
C SER A 54 10.97 -4.94 2.65
N GLY A 55 11.87 -5.65 3.32
CA GLY A 55 13.31 -5.39 3.27
C GLY A 55 13.91 -5.62 1.88
N TRP A 56 13.40 -6.59 1.14
CA TRP A 56 13.78 -6.79 -0.27
C TRP A 56 13.23 -5.67 -1.16
N ALA A 57 11.97 -5.31 -1.02
CA ALA A 57 11.33 -4.21 -1.75
C ALA A 57 11.98 -2.84 -1.47
N ALA A 58 12.54 -2.65 -0.27
CA ALA A 58 13.24 -1.43 0.11
C ALA A 58 14.58 -1.23 -0.65
N ARG A 59 15.13 -2.29 -1.25
CA ARG A 59 16.40 -2.20 -2.00
C ARG A 59 16.23 -1.55 -3.38
N ASP A 60 15.05 -1.64 -3.97
CA ASP A 60 14.75 -1.00 -5.24
C ASP A 60 14.00 0.31 -4.98
N PRO A 61 14.55 1.50 -5.37
CA PRO A 61 13.89 2.78 -5.21
C PRO A 61 12.47 2.85 -5.78
N ARG A 62 12.15 2.02 -6.78
CA ARG A 62 10.81 1.96 -7.39
C ARG A 62 9.78 1.41 -6.41
N THR A 63 10.12 0.34 -5.72
CA THR A 63 9.23 -0.35 -4.77
C THR A 63 9.31 0.25 -3.37
N ALA A 64 10.47 0.83 -2.98
CA ALA A 64 10.64 1.52 -1.70
C ALA A 64 9.59 2.63 -1.48
N ALA A 65 9.27 3.39 -2.55
CA ALA A 65 8.25 4.43 -2.50
C ALA A 65 6.82 3.90 -2.21
N ILE A 66 6.59 2.60 -2.40
CA ILE A 66 5.27 1.97 -2.22
C ILE A 66 5.15 1.29 -0.86
N LEU A 67 6.25 1.11 -0.14
CA LEU A 67 6.21 0.46 1.18
C LEU A 67 5.21 1.11 2.13
N GLY A 68 5.19 2.45 2.19
CA GLY A 68 4.24 3.19 2.99
C GLY A 68 2.79 2.85 2.62
N LEU A 69 2.46 2.90 1.32
CA LEU A 69 1.12 2.55 0.82
C LEU A 69 0.75 1.10 1.13
N ALA A 70 1.69 0.16 0.99
CA ALA A 70 1.45 -1.24 1.28
C ALA A 70 1.13 -1.47 2.77
N TRP A 71 1.92 -0.92 3.67
CA TRP A 71 1.68 -1.05 5.11
C TRP A 71 0.42 -0.30 5.56
N ASP A 72 0.14 0.86 4.98
CA ASP A 72 -1.07 1.63 5.24
C ASP A 72 -2.34 0.88 4.80
N SER A 73 -2.27 0.10 3.72
CA SER A 73 -3.40 -0.74 3.27
C SER A 73 -3.85 -1.75 4.34
N GLY A 74 -2.92 -2.28 5.14
CA GLY A 74 -3.23 -3.12 6.29
C GLY A 74 -3.89 -2.35 7.43
N GLY A 75 -3.48 -1.12 7.68
CA GLY A 75 -4.07 -0.22 8.67
C GLY A 75 -5.48 0.23 8.29
N VAL A 76 -5.68 0.61 7.03
CA VAL A 76 -6.98 1.08 6.52
C VAL A 76 -8.04 -0.02 6.58
N THR A 77 -7.68 -1.28 6.31
CA THR A 77 -8.62 -2.41 6.40
C THR A 77 -9.03 -2.74 7.82
N THR A 78 -8.27 -2.31 8.83
CA THR A 78 -8.54 -2.53 10.26
C THR A 78 -8.94 -1.24 10.98
N GLY A 79 -9.90 -0.50 10.42
CA GLY A 79 -10.42 0.74 10.98
C GLY A 79 -11.28 0.56 12.23
N PRO A 80 -11.69 1.67 12.89
CA PRO A 80 -12.42 1.64 14.16
C PRO A 80 -13.81 0.98 14.08
N VAL A 81 -14.36 0.84 12.90
CA VAL A 81 -15.64 0.15 12.66
C VAL A 81 -15.40 -1.31 12.30
N THR A 82 -14.40 -1.60 11.46
CA THR A 82 -14.14 -2.93 10.93
C THR A 82 -13.65 -3.89 12.02
N VAL A 83 -12.76 -3.43 12.91
CA VAL A 83 -12.21 -4.28 13.97
C VAL A 83 -13.28 -4.80 14.94
N PRO A 84 -14.15 -3.96 15.54
CA PRO A 84 -15.24 -4.44 16.39
C PRO A 84 -16.20 -5.38 15.66
N LEU A 85 -16.52 -5.08 14.40
CA LEU A 85 -17.41 -5.91 13.58
C LEU A 85 -16.80 -7.30 13.33
N VAL A 86 -15.53 -7.37 12.94
CA VAL A 86 -14.81 -8.62 12.69
C VAL A 86 -14.66 -9.44 13.97
N ILE A 87 -14.39 -8.79 15.12
CA ILE A 87 -14.32 -9.46 16.41
C ILE A 87 -15.69 -10.04 16.79
N ALA A 88 -16.76 -9.26 16.66
CA ALA A 88 -18.12 -9.72 16.96
C ALA A 88 -18.53 -10.92 16.05
N LEU A 89 -18.21 -10.85 14.77
CA LEU A 89 -18.40 -11.94 13.82
C LEU A 89 -17.59 -13.18 14.22
N GLY A 90 -16.32 -13.01 14.60
CA GLY A 90 -15.47 -14.10 15.04
C GLY A 90 -15.99 -14.79 16.30
N ILE A 91 -16.47 -14.03 17.29
CA ILE A 91 -17.09 -14.56 18.49
C ILE A 91 -18.39 -15.30 18.14
N GLY A 92 -19.23 -14.73 17.28
CA GLY A 92 -20.49 -15.36 16.82
C GLY A 92 -20.24 -16.71 16.15
N VAL A 93 -19.28 -16.77 15.22
CA VAL A 93 -18.88 -18.01 14.54
C VAL A 93 -18.30 -19.04 15.53
N SER A 94 -17.48 -18.61 16.49
CA SER A 94 -16.92 -19.48 17.53
C SER A 94 -18.01 -20.13 18.37
N ARG A 95 -19.04 -19.37 18.76
CA ARG A 95 -20.20 -19.90 19.52
C ARG A 95 -20.99 -20.92 18.74
N ILE A 96 -21.29 -20.63 17.45
CA ILE A 96 -22.00 -21.55 16.56
C ILE A 96 -21.19 -22.83 16.33
N ALA A 97 -19.86 -22.74 16.28
CA ALA A 97 -18.95 -23.86 16.14
C ALA A 97 -18.74 -24.67 17.43
N GLY A 98 -19.42 -24.31 18.53
CA GLY A 98 -19.34 -25.04 19.81
C GLY A 98 -18.01 -24.88 20.57
N ARG A 99 -17.23 -23.85 20.26
CA ARG A 99 -15.89 -23.62 20.86
C ARG A 99 -15.86 -22.64 22.01
N GLY A 100 -17.00 -22.23 22.54
CA GLY A 100 -17.10 -21.32 23.67
C GLY A 100 -16.69 -19.86 23.31
N ASP A 101 -16.62 -19.04 24.36
CA ASP A 101 -16.23 -17.62 24.26
C ASP A 101 -14.69 -17.46 24.23
N GLU A 102 -14.01 -17.99 23.20
CA GLU A 102 -12.58 -17.70 23.03
C GLU A 102 -12.38 -16.30 22.45
N PRO A 103 -11.88 -15.33 23.23
CA PRO A 103 -11.60 -13.96 22.74
C PRO A 103 -10.54 -13.94 21.63
N SER A 104 -9.69 -14.97 21.57
CA SER A 104 -8.65 -15.14 20.56
C SER A 104 -9.21 -15.39 19.14
N GLY A 105 -10.47 -15.78 19.03
CA GLY A 105 -11.11 -16.02 17.75
C GLY A 105 -11.12 -14.80 16.84
N GLY A 106 -11.71 -13.70 17.31
CA GLY A 106 -11.82 -12.46 16.55
C GLY A 106 -10.47 -11.83 16.20
N LEU A 107 -9.50 -11.84 17.14
CA LEU A 107 -8.15 -11.33 16.92
C LEU A 107 -7.43 -12.03 15.76
N GLY A 108 -7.68 -13.33 15.56
CA GLY A 108 -7.10 -14.06 14.45
C GLY A 108 -7.54 -13.52 13.09
N VAL A 109 -8.84 -13.25 12.93
CA VAL A 109 -9.37 -12.71 11.66
C VAL A 109 -8.83 -11.30 11.41
N VAL A 110 -8.73 -10.48 12.46
CA VAL A 110 -8.11 -9.14 12.36
C VAL A 110 -6.67 -9.22 11.88
N ALA A 111 -5.87 -10.15 12.44
CA ALA A 111 -4.47 -10.35 12.02
C ALA A 111 -4.37 -10.74 10.53
N PHE A 112 -5.24 -11.62 10.04
CA PHE A 112 -5.30 -11.97 8.61
C PHE A 112 -5.72 -10.76 7.77
N ALA A 113 -6.75 -10.02 8.21
CA ALA A 113 -7.28 -8.86 7.50
C ALA A 113 -6.27 -7.71 7.38
N SER A 114 -5.33 -7.60 8.33
CA SER A 114 -4.24 -6.62 8.26
C SER A 114 -3.09 -7.10 7.39
N ALA A 115 -2.62 -8.34 7.56
CA ALA A 115 -1.40 -8.83 6.94
C ALA A 115 -1.56 -9.15 5.45
N LEU A 116 -2.69 -9.71 5.04
CA LEU A 116 -2.88 -10.15 3.65
C LEU A 116 -3.02 -9.00 2.64
N PRO A 117 -3.72 -7.89 2.92
CA PRO A 117 -3.69 -6.72 2.04
C PRO A 117 -2.28 -6.16 1.85
N VAL A 118 -1.48 -6.05 2.91
CA VAL A 118 -0.07 -5.64 2.81
C VAL A 118 0.68 -6.54 1.83
N LEU A 119 0.54 -7.87 2.00
CA LEU A 119 1.17 -8.85 1.13
C LEU A 119 0.73 -8.68 -0.34
N MET A 120 -0.57 -8.51 -0.59
CA MET A 120 -1.10 -8.37 -1.94
C MET A 120 -0.63 -7.08 -2.62
N VAL A 121 -0.60 -5.96 -1.89
CA VAL A 121 -0.09 -4.69 -2.43
C VAL A 121 1.41 -4.75 -2.71
N LEU A 122 2.20 -5.38 -1.83
CA LEU A 122 3.63 -5.61 -2.06
C LEU A 122 3.89 -6.49 -3.28
N LEU A 123 3.16 -7.60 -3.42
CA LEU A 123 3.27 -8.48 -4.59
C LEU A 123 2.89 -7.76 -5.88
N LEU A 124 1.81 -6.96 -5.86
CA LEU A 124 1.42 -6.14 -7.00
C LEU A 124 2.50 -5.13 -7.35
N ALA A 125 3.07 -4.44 -6.36
CA ALA A 125 4.15 -3.48 -6.56
C ALA A 125 5.38 -4.13 -7.19
N LEU A 126 5.80 -5.29 -6.68
CA LEU A 126 6.93 -6.05 -7.22
C LEU A 126 6.67 -6.54 -8.64
N ALA A 127 5.45 -6.99 -8.95
CA ALA A 127 5.07 -7.43 -10.29
C ALA A 127 5.05 -6.28 -11.31
N LEU A 128 4.69 -5.07 -10.87
CA LEU A 128 4.62 -3.89 -11.73
C LEU A 128 5.96 -3.15 -11.84
N ALA A 129 6.82 -3.24 -10.83
CA ALA A 129 8.08 -2.48 -10.77
C ALA A 129 8.94 -2.56 -12.03
N PRO A 130 9.11 -3.73 -12.71
CA PRO A 130 9.92 -3.82 -13.91
C PRO A 130 9.37 -3.00 -15.10
N ARG A 131 8.09 -2.66 -15.08
CA ARG A 131 7.42 -1.91 -16.16
C ARG A 131 7.59 -0.40 -16.03
N PHE A 132 8.13 0.07 -14.93
CA PHE A 132 8.26 1.49 -14.64
C PHE A 132 9.73 1.91 -14.56
N PRO A 133 10.07 3.10 -15.11
CA PRO A 133 11.40 3.65 -14.98
C PRO A 133 11.73 3.92 -13.50
N MET A 134 13.02 4.03 -13.20
CA MET A 134 13.48 4.48 -11.89
C MET A 134 12.84 5.83 -11.54
N PRO A 135 12.55 6.11 -10.26
CA PRO A 135 12.19 7.46 -9.84
C PRO A 135 13.33 8.39 -10.25
N GLY A 136 13.05 9.36 -11.10
CA GLY A 136 14.01 10.38 -11.50
C GLY A 136 14.32 11.30 -10.33
N GLU A 137 15.47 11.98 -10.40
CA GLU A 137 15.77 13.07 -9.47
C GLU A 137 14.74 14.20 -9.62
N GLN A 138 14.56 14.97 -8.56
CA GLN A 138 13.63 16.10 -8.54
C GLN A 138 13.91 17.08 -9.69
N ALA A 139 15.17 17.31 -10.01
CA ALA A 139 15.62 18.16 -11.11
C ALA A 139 15.17 17.61 -12.48
N GLU A 140 15.16 16.29 -12.66
CA GLU A 140 14.71 15.65 -13.88
C GLU A 140 13.18 15.77 -14.07
N PHE A 141 12.40 15.69 -12.99
CA PHE A 141 10.94 15.90 -13.04
C PHE A 141 10.59 17.30 -13.57
N PHE A 142 11.33 18.33 -13.14
CA PHE A 142 11.14 19.71 -13.57
C PHE A 142 11.90 20.06 -14.86
N SER A 143 12.56 19.11 -15.52
CA SER A 143 13.29 19.37 -16.76
C SER A 143 12.35 19.74 -17.91
N PRO A 144 12.81 20.54 -18.89
CA PRO A 144 12.01 20.88 -20.07
C PRO A 144 11.53 19.66 -20.86
N ALA A 145 12.32 18.58 -20.88
CA ALA A 145 11.99 17.33 -21.56
C ALA A 145 10.76 16.62 -20.96
N ASN A 146 10.56 16.78 -19.66
CA ASN A 146 9.46 16.13 -18.92
C ASN A 146 8.30 17.07 -18.59
N ARG A 147 8.33 18.31 -19.11
CA ARG A 147 7.35 19.37 -18.77
C ARG A 147 5.91 18.93 -19.00
N GLU A 148 5.63 18.30 -20.13
CA GLU A 148 4.26 17.87 -20.47
C GLU A 148 3.73 16.83 -19.47
N GLN A 149 4.57 15.88 -19.07
CA GLN A 149 4.22 14.90 -18.04
C GLN A 149 4.12 15.55 -16.66
N ALA A 150 5.02 16.47 -16.32
CA ALA A 150 5.02 17.19 -15.05
C ALA A 150 3.76 18.06 -14.90
N VAL A 151 3.32 18.77 -15.95
CA VAL A 151 2.06 19.55 -15.97
C VAL A 151 0.85 18.64 -15.76
N ARG A 152 0.82 17.48 -16.43
CA ARG A 152 -0.27 16.52 -16.28
C ARG A 152 -0.34 15.93 -14.88
N VAL A 153 0.81 15.61 -14.28
CA VAL A 153 0.92 15.08 -12.91
C VAL A 153 0.57 16.14 -11.87
N ALA A 154 1.01 17.36 -12.06
CA ALA A 154 0.72 18.48 -11.16
C ALA A 154 -0.75 18.93 -11.19
N GLY A 155 -1.50 18.60 -12.24
CA GLY A 155 -2.88 19.04 -12.43
C GLY A 155 -3.00 20.44 -13.06
N GLY A 156 -1.95 20.90 -13.75
CA GLY A 156 -1.92 22.16 -14.48
C GLY A 156 -0.60 22.94 -14.31
N GLU A 157 -0.38 23.91 -15.19
CA GLU A 157 0.86 24.71 -15.16
C GLU A 157 1.04 25.53 -13.88
N ASP A 158 -0.04 26.11 -13.35
CA ASP A 158 0.00 26.89 -12.12
C ASP A 158 0.34 26.03 -10.89
N ALA A 159 -0.19 24.81 -10.85
CA ALA A 159 0.15 23.85 -9.81
C ALA A 159 1.61 23.40 -9.91
N LEU A 160 2.12 23.17 -11.13
CA LEU A 160 3.53 22.84 -11.36
C LEU A 160 4.46 23.98 -10.93
N ARG A 161 4.11 25.23 -11.22
CA ARG A 161 4.87 26.41 -10.77
C ARG A 161 4.92 26.50 -9.23
N ARG A 162 3.79 26.30 -8.55
CA ARG A 162 3.73 26.30 -7.08
C ARG A 162 4.57 25.16 -6.48
N LEU A 163 4.50 23.96 -7.04
CA LEU A 163 5.33 22.85 -6.62
C LEU A 163 6.82 23.12 -6.84
N ALA A 164 7.20 23.70 -7.98
CA ALA A 164 8.57 24.06 -8.25
C ALA A 164 9.09 25.14 -7.28
N ALA A 165 8.29 26.16 -6.98
CA ALA A 165 8.64 27.21 -6.03
C ALA A 165 8.76 26.69 -4.59
N ALA A 166 7.98 25.67 -4.22
CA ALA A 166 8.00 25.08 -2.88
C ALA A 166 9.12 24.05 -2.68
N SER A 167 9.61 23.44 -3.76
CA SER A 167 10.48 22.26 -3.69
C SER A 167 11.90 22.50 -4.21
N LEU A 168 12.14 23.53 -5.01
CA LEU A 168 13.45 23.85 -5.56
C LEU A 168 14.17 24.93 -4.76
N THR A 169 15.49 24.78 -4.62
CA THR A 169 16.32 25.83 -4.05
C THR A 169 16.41 27.04 -4.99
N PRO A 170 16.71 28.28 -4.48
CA PRO A 170 16.84 29.47 -5.32
C PRO A 170 17.83 29.28 -6.48
N GLU A 171 18.93 28.54 -6.26
CA GLU A 171 19.94 28.24 -7.29
C GLU A 171 19.37 27.33 -8.39
N GLN A 172 18.58 26.34 -8.01
CA GLN A 172 17.92 25.42 -8.97
C GLN A 172 16.81 26.12 -9.76
N LEU A 173 16.15 27.12 -9.17
CA LEU A 173 15.18 27.98 -9.86
C LEU A 173 15.85 28.88 -10.89
N ALA A 174 17.00 29.48 -10.55
CA ALA A 174 17.77 30.35 -11.44
C ALA A 174 18.42 29.60 -12.62
N ALA A 175 18.77 28.32 -12.45
CA ALA A 175 19.35 27.49 -13.49
C ALA A 175 18.34 27.00 -14.55
N ARG A 176 17.06 27.34 -14.44
CA ARG A 176 16.03 26.92 -15.40
C ARG A 176 16.07 27.75 -16.68
N PRO A 177 16.27 27.14 -17.88
CA PRO A 177 16.07 27.86 -19.12
C PRO A 177 14.60 28.28 -19.25
N GLY A 178 14.34 29.58 -19.24
CA GLY A 178 13.02 30.18 -19.36
C GLY A 178 12.43 30.75 -18.04
N ALA A 179 13.24 30.98 -17.01
CA ALA A 179 12.81 31.68 -15.79
C ALA A 179 12.50 33.18 -16.03
N ASP A 180 12.94 33.74 -17.14
CA ASP A 180 12.84 35.18 -17.48
C ASP A 180 11.74 35.49 -18.52
N ALA A 181 10.77 34.60 -18.72
CA ALA A 181 9.62 34.96 -19.56
C ALA A 181 8.49 35.54 -18.69
N PRO A 182 8.04 36.80 -18.97
CA PRO A 182 7.02 37.52 -18.24
C PRO A 182 5.65 36.82 -18.24
#